data_713448cc62ab6b92d0456f98975a5b95
#
_entry.id   713448cc62ab6b92d0456f98975a5b95
#
_cell.length_a   1.000
_cell.length_b   1.000
_cell.length_c   1.000
_cell.angle_alpha   90.00
_cell.angle_beta   90.00
_cell.angle_gamma   90.00
#
_symmetry.space_group_name_H-M   'P 1'
#
loop_
_entity.id
_entity.type
_entity.pdbx_description
1 polymer ?
#
loop_
_entity_poly.entity_id
_entity_poly.type
_entity_poly.pdbx_seq_one_letter_code
_entity_poly.pdbx_strand_id
1 'polypeptide(L)'
;MTSENVVEAWRESAQYWAKHSDTIRKMFMPLTRALVEHAGNHEGQAVLDIAEGAGEPSLTIADVVGPGGSVTCTDAVQEMVETARSEAQRRDITNVRFQQCTADSLPFPSDSFDVVVSRLGAMFFPDPVAAACEMLRVTKPNGCLALAVWHKSELNPFCHVVTGVIDRHINPGAADPDAPNAFRFAEPGKLAGVMTEAGASDVKEQVVKFNIEAPISALEFWSMRSQISDTLRDKLAKLSAGEQAQITSEVEQAVQEFFPANQMRFPAQMIIVTGKKP
;
A
#
# COMPACT_ATOMS: atom_id res chain seq x y z
N MET A 1 14.17 4.25 11.89
CA MET A 1 12.95 4.94 12.37
C MET A 1 12.29 4.05 13.42
N THR A 2 11.78 4.61 14.52
CA THR A 2 10.99 3.84 15.50
C THR A 2 9.58 3.60 14.95
N SER A 3 8.88 2.60 15.48
CA SER A 3 7.46 2.34 15.13
C SER A 3 6.58 3.58 15.29
N GLU A 4 6.80 4.35 16.36
CA GLU A 4 6.06 5.59 16.63
C GLU A 4 6.24 6.65 15.54
N ASN A 5 7.47 6.81 15.02
CA ASN A 5 7.74 7.80 13.95
C ASN A 5 7.05 7.42 12.63
N VAL A 6 6.97 6.12 12.32
CA VAL A 6 6.27 5.64 11.11
C VAL A 6 4.76 5.89 11.24
N VAL A 7 4.17 5.56 12.39
CA VAL A 7 2.73 5.78 12.65
C VAL A 7 2.38 7.27 12.61
N GLU A 8 3.22 8.15 13.16
CA GLU A 8 2.98 9.59 13.14
C GLU A 8 3.00 10.17 11.73
N ALA A 9 3.98 9.79 10.90
CA ALA A 9 4.06 10.22 9.50
C ALA A 9 2.81 9.80 8.70
N TRP A 10 2.27 8.59 8.96
CA TRP A 10 1.03 8.12 8.34
C TRP A 10 -0.20 8.83 8.90
N ARG A 11 -0.24 9.19 10.20
CA ARG A 11 -1.31 9.98 10.80
C ARG A 11 -1.45 11.34 10.12
N GLU A 12 -0.35 12.05 9.93
CA GLU A 12 -0.34 13.32 9.19
C GLU A 12 -0.81 13.17 7.75
N SER A 13 -0.55 12.01 7.13
CA SER A 13 -0.94 11.72 5.75
C SER A 13 -2.42 11.34 5.60
N ALA A 14 -3.08 10.86 6.65
CA ALA A 14 -4.42 10.27 6.59
C ALA A 14 -5.48 11.18 5.94
N GLN A 15 -5.46 12.48 6.27
CA GLN A 15 -6.39 13.46 5.70
C GLN A 15 -6.28 13.57 4.16
N TYR A 16 -5.07 13.41 3.62
CA TYR A 16 -4.83 13.47 2.16
C TYR A 16 -5.22 12.17 1.47
N TRP A 17 -5.01 11.04 2.15
CA TRP A 17 -5.48 9.74 1.67
C TRP A 17 -7.01 9.68 1.64
N ALA A 18 -7.69 10.21 2.66
CA ALA A 18 -9.14 10.36 2.67
C ALA A 18 -9.63 11.26 1.53
N LYS A 19 -9.00 12.43 1.33
CA LYS A 19 -9.33 13.38 0.25
C LYS A 19 -9.24 12.76 -1.15
N HIS A 20 -8.26 11.90 -1.38
CA HIS A 20 -7.97 11.31 -2.69
C HIS A 20 -8.38 9.84 -2.81
N SER A 21 -9.15 9.30 -1.84
CA SER A 21 -9.47 7.87 -1.72
C SER A 21 -10.06 7.27 -3.00
N ASP A 22 -11.04 7.92 -3.64
CA ASP A 22 -11.65 7.45 -4.88
C ASP A 22 -10.65 7.38 -6.06
N THR A 23 -9.76 8.37 -6.17
CA THR A 23 -8.72 8.39 -7.21
C THR A 23 -7.70 7.30 -6.96
N ILE A 24 -7.20 7.17 -5.73
CA ILE A 24 -6.23 6.14 -5.31
C ILE A 24 -6.82 4.74 -5.53
N ARG A 25 -8.07 4.52 -5.17
CA ARG A 25 -8.79 3.26 -5.41
C ARG A 25 -8.77 2.88 -6.90
N LYS A 26 -9.15 3.81 -7.78
CA LYS A 26 -9.17 3.57 -9.23
C LYS A 26 -7.77 3.26 -9.77
N MET A 27 -6.77 4.03 -9.37
CA MET A 27 -5.37 3.87 -9.77
C MET A 27 -4.83 2.48 -9.46
N PHE A 28 -5.13 1.95 -8.28
CA PHE A 28 -4.59 0.66 -7.81
C PHE A 28 -5.58 -0.50 -7.90
N MET A 29 -6.76 -0.32 -8.52
CA MET A 29 -7.73 -1.40 -8.71
C MET A 29 -7.16 -2.62 -9.46
N PRO A 30 -6.29 -2.46 -10.49
CA PRO A 30 -5.67 -3.63 -11.12
C PRO A 30 -4.80 -4.45 -10.15
N LEU A 31 -4.04 -3.78 -9.26
CA LEU A 31 -3.26 -4.45 -8.22
C LEU A 31 -4.18 -5.12 -7.18
N THR A 32 -5.25 -4.44 -6.75
CA THR A 32 -6.23 -5.01 -5.83
C THR A 32 -6.82 -6.31 -6.38
N ARG A 33 -7.26 -6.32 -7.64
CA ARG A 33 -7.81 -7.51 -8.28
C ARG A 33 -6.78 -8.63 -8.38
N ALA A 34 -5.55 -8.33 -8.76
CA ALA A 34 -4.48 -9.32 -8.81
C ALA A 34 -4.18 -9.91 -7.42
N LEU A 35 -4.14 -9.07 -6.36
CA LEU A 35 -3.93 -9.54 -5.00
C LEU A 35 -5.06 -10.47 -4.54
N VAL A 36 -6.31 -10.10 -4.79
CA VAL A 36 -7.51 -10.91 -4.47
C VAL A 36 -7.47 -12.27 -5.18
N GLU A 37 -7.10 -12.29 -6.46
CA GLU A 37 -6.96 -13.51 -7.27
C GLU A 37 -5.83 -14.40 -6.74
N HIS A 38 -4.63 -13.85 -6.53
CA HIS A 38 -3.48 -14.61 -6.03
C HIS A 38 -3.66 -15.11 -4.59
N ALA A 39 -4.37 -14.35 -3.75
CA ALA A 39 -4.74 -14.76 -2.39
C ALA A 39 -5.78 -15.90 -2.38
N GLY A 40 -6.47 -16.14 -3.52
CA GLY A 40 -7.52 -17.13 -3.64
C GLY A 40 -8.78 -16.76 -2.85
N ASN A 41 -9.11 -15.47 -2.79
CA ASN A 41 -10.33 -15.02 -2.10
C ASN A 41 -11.59 -15.54 -2.82
N HIS A 42 -12.54 -16.03 -2.02
CA HIS A 42 -13.82 -16.55 -2.52
C HIS A 42 -14.94 -16.38 -1.48
N GLU A 43 -16.15 -16.63 -1.90
CA GLU A 43 -17.36 -16.50 -1.07
C GLU A 43 -17.26 -17.29 0.25
N GLY A 44 -17.70 -16.68 1.33
CA GLY A 44 -17.81 -17.29 2.66
C GLY A 44 -16.55 -17.23 3.53
N GLN A 45 -15.42 -16.72 3.02
CA GLN A 45 -14.16 -16.64 3.78
C GLN A 45 -14.18 -15.54 4.86
N ALA A 46 -13.41 -15.78 5.93
CA ALA A 46 -12.98 -14.77 6.89
C ALA A 46 -11.61 -14.24 6.49
N VAL A 47 -11.50 -12.96 6.15
CA VAL A 47 -10.27 -12.34 5.64
C VAL A 47 -9.81 -11.24 6.59
N LEU A 48 -8.50 -11.16 6.82
CA LEU A 48 -7.84 -10.06 7.52
C LEU A 48 -7.03 -9.24 6.52
N ASP A 49 -7.24 -7.94 6.53
CA ASP A 49 -6.44 -6.98 5.76
C ASP A 49 -5.64 -6.08 6.70
N ILE A 50 -4.33 -6.01 6.52
CA ILE A 50 -3.39 -5.33 7.41
C ILE A 50 -2.76 -4.13 6.71
N ALA A 51 -2.76 -2.98 7.40
CA ALA A 51 -2.34 -1.68 6.88
C ALA A 51 -3.15 -1.30 5.62
N GLU A 52 -4.46 -1.33 5.76
CA GLU A 52 -5.44 -1.16 4.69
C GLU A 52 -5.55 0.29 4.18
N GLY A 53 -5.10 1.27 4.98
CA GLY A 53 -5.16 2.69 4.66
C GLY A 53 -6.60 3.22 4.59
N ALA A 54 -7.04 3.70 3.42
CA ALA A 54 -8.37 4.29 3.22
C ALA A 54 -9.45 3.30 2.76
N GLY A 55 -9.30 1.98 3.05
CA GLY A 55 -10.34 0.97 2.84
C GLY A 55 -10.12 -0.03 1.71
N GLU A 56 -9.02 0.05 0.95
CA GLU A 56 -8.71 -0.92 -0.10
C GLU A 56 -7.40 -1.66 0.17
N PRO A 57 -7.38 -2.99 0.06
CA PRO A 57 -8.30 -3.89 -0.65
C PRO A 57 -9.53 -4.40 0.14
N SER A 58 -9.68 -4.11 1.43
CA SER A 58 -10.74 -4.64 2.30
C SER A 58 -12.14 -4.56 1.70
N LEU A 59 -12.53 -3.39 1.18
CA LEU A 59 -13.89 -3.18 0.67
C LEU A 59 -14.14 -3.94 -0.65
N THR A 60 -13.11 -4.09 -1.50
CA THR A 60 -13.21 -4.96 -2.67
C THR A 60 -13.27 -6.43 -2.27
N ILE A 61 -12.52 -6.87 -1.25
CA ILE A 61 -12.57 -8.24 -0.74
C ILE A 61 -13.95 -8.53 -0.13
N ALA A 62 -14.56 -7.56 0.57
CA ALA A 62 -15.89 -7.70 1.16
C ALA A 62 -16.97 -8.04 0.12
N ASP A 63 -16.88 -7.43 -1.06
CA ASP A 63 -17.75 -7.75 -2.20
C ASP A 63 -17.52 -9.21 -2.69
N VAL A 64 -16.27 -9.67 -2.71
CA VAL A 64 -15.89 -11.03 -3.18
C VAL A 64 -16.32 -12.11 -2.20
N VAL A 65 -16.10 -11.90 -0.90
CA VAL A 65 -16.47 -12.91 0.11
C VAL A 65 -17.97 -12.92 0.39
N GLY A 66 -18.69 -11.91 -0.02
CA GLY A 66 -20.13 -11.82 0.04
C GLY A 66 -20.72 -11.83 1.46
N PRO A 67 -22.05 -11.94 1.60
CA PRO A 67 -22.73 -11.83 2.89
C PRO A 67 -22.47 -13.03 3.83
N GLY A 68 -21.99 -14.15 3.30
CA GLY A 68 -21.58 -15.33 4.09
C GLY A 68 -20.16 -15.25 4.62
N GLY A 69 -19.36 -14.32 4.12
CA GLY A 69 -17.99 -14.07 4.54
C GLY A 69 -17.86 -12.80 5.39
N SER A 70 -16.63 -12.53 5.83
CA SER A 70 -16.33 -11.30 6.60
C SER A 70 -14.92 -10.81 6.33
N VAL A 71 -14.74 -9.49 6.38
CA VAL A 71 -13.41 -8.86 6.33
C VAL A 71 -13.15 -8.14 7.65
N THR A 72 -11.96 -8.31 8.20
CA THR A 72 -11.46 -7.49 9.30
C THR A 72 -10.38 -6.57 8.72
N CYS A 73 -10.64 -5.28 8.78
CA CYS A 73 -9.88 -4.18 8.20
C CYS A 73 -9.04 -3.56 9.31
N THR A 74 -7.72 -3.53 9.19
CA THR A 74 -6.84 -3.04 10.25
C THR A 74 -5.80 -2.05 9.76
N ASP A 75 -5.53 -1.04 10.57
CA ASP A 75 -4.41 -0.12 10.38
C ASP A 75 -3.85 0.31 11.74
N ALA A 76 -2.59 0.71 11.78
CA ALA A 76 -1.96 1.27 12.98
C ALA A 76 -2.44 2.70 13.29
N VAL A 77 -2.97 3.40 12.28
CA VAL A 77 -3.45 4.78 12.34
C VAL A 77 -4.96 4.81 12.46
N GLN A 78 -5.48 5.35 13.58
CA GLN A 78 -6.92 5.42 13.86
C GLN A 78 -7.68 6.20 12.77
N GLU A 79 -7.11 7.27 12.27
CA GLU A 79 -7.70 8.12 11.23
C GLU A 79 -7.86 7.38 9.89
N MET A 80 -6.98 6.41 9.58
CA MET A 80 -7.15 5.52 8.42
C MET A 80 -8.32 4.57 8.64
N VAL A 81 -8.40 3.94 9.80
CA VAL A 81 -9.52 3.06 10.19
C VAL A 81 -10.87 3.78 10.12
N GLU A 82 -10.93 5.04 10.54
CA GLU A 82 -12.15 5.87 10.46
C GLU A 82 -12.50 6.23 9.01
N THR A 83 -11.49 6.51 8.19
CA THR A 83 -11.68 6.77 6.76
C THR A 83 -12.26 5.54 6.06
N ALA A 84 -11.68 4.37 6.29
CA ALA A 84 -12.17 3.11 5.74
C ALA A 84 -13.60 2.78 6.19
N ARG A 85 -13.92 3.02 7.46
CA ARG A 85 -15.27 2.85 8.00
C ARG A 85 -16.29 3.77 7.29
N SER A 86 -15.90 5.03 7.10
CA SER A 86 -16.75 6.01 6.41
C SER A 86 -16.97 5.62 4.94
N GLU A 87 -15.93 5.10 4.29
CA GLU A 87 -16.01 4.61 2.91
C GLU A 87 -16.88 3.36 2.79
N ALA A 88 -16.81 2.43 3.74
CA ALA A 88 -17.69 1.27 3.80
C ALA A 88 -19.16 1.68 3.94
N GLN A 89 -19.45 2.64 4.82
CA GLN A 89 -20.81 3.20 5.00
C GLN A 89 -21.31 3.86 3.70
N ARG A 90 -20.46 4.64 3.02
CA ARG A 90 -20.80 5.30 1.74
C ARG A 90 -21.13 4.29 0.63
N ARG A 91 -20.56 3.10 0.71
CA ARG A 91 -20.73 2.01 -0.27
C ARG A 91 -21.73 0.93 0.18
N ASP A 92 -22.43 1.13 1.30
CA ASP A 92 -23.37 0.17 1.89
C ASP A 92 -22.77 -1.22 2.15
N ILE A 93 -21.45 -1.29 2.44
CA ILE A 93 -20.75 -2.53 2.74
C ILE A 93 -20.86 -2.82 4.24
N THR A 94 -21.46 -3.96 4.62
CA THR A 94 -21.83 -4.27 6.00
C THR A 94 -21.08 -5.46 6.60
N ASN A 95 -20.40 -6.26 5.80
CA ASN A 95 -19.65 -7.45 6.23
C ASN A 95 -18.17 -7.14 6.55
N VAL A 96 -17.87 -5.89 6.94
CA VAL A 96 -16.52 -5.43 7.32
C VAL A 96 -16.50 -4.99 8.78
N ARG A 97 -15.45 -5.40 9.50
CA ARG A 97 -15.11 -4.93 10.85
C ARG A 97 -13.83 -4.11 10.79
N PHE A 98 -13.68 -3.17 11.72
CA PHE A 98 -12.59 -2.21 11.72
C PHE A 98 -11.89 -2.23 13.09
N GLN A 99 -10.57 -2.40 13.09
CA GLN A 99 -9.77 -2.50 14.30
C GLN A 99 -8.44 -1.77 14.15
N GLN A 100 -8.13 -0.84 15.06
CA GLN A 100 -6.79 -0.28 15.13
C GLN A 100 -5.84 -1.28 15.79
N CYS A 101 -4.75 -1.65 15.10
CA CYS A 101 -3.66 -2.43 15.66
C CYS A 101 -2.41 -2.35 14.76
N THR A 102 -1.25 -2.71 15.30
CA THR A 102 -0.01 -2.88 14.54
C THR A 102 0.11 -4.29 13.98
N ALA A 103 0.87 -4.45 12.88
CA ALA A 103 1.01 -5.74 12.20
C ALA A 103 1.78 -6.79 13.03
N ASP A 104 2.62 -6.35 13.95
CA ASP A 104 3.44 -7.17 14.84
C ASP A 104 2.75 -7.52 16.18
N SER A 105 1.50 -7.05 16.38
CA SER A 105 0.71 -7.32 17.59
C SER A 105 -0.77 -7.34 17.27
N LEU A 106 -1.23 -8.46 16.69
CA LEU A 106 -2.61 -8.63 16.24
C LEU A 106 -3.53 -9.12 17.37
N PRO A 107 -4.59 -8.38 17.76
CA PRO A 107 -5.48 -8.74 18.87
C PRO A 107 -6.51 -9.81 18.48
N PHE A 108 -6.08 -10.80 17.72
CA PHE A 108 -6.94 -11.89 17.24
C PHE A 108 -6.39 -13.24 17.71
N PRO A 109 -7.27 -14.23 17.97
CA PRO A 109 -6.82 -15.60 18.26
C PRO A 109 -6.05 -16.21 17.10
N SER A 110 -5.22 -17.21 17.38
CA SER A 110 -4.62 -18.04 16.33
C SER A 110 -5.70 -18.72 15.50
N ASP A 111 -5.39 -19.01 14.23
CA ASP A 111 -6.26 -19.79 13.33
C ASP A 111 -7.65 -19.16 13.09
N SER A 112 -7.71 -17.83 13.01
CA SER A 112 -8.96 -17.07 12.89
C SER A 112 -9.38 -16.79 11.45
N PHE A 113 -8.41 -16.62 10.52
CA PHE A 113 -8.67 -16.13 9.18
C PHE A 113 -8.27 -17.15 8.10
N ASP A 114 -9.08 -17.27 7.07
CA ASP A 114 -8.79 -18.12 5.91
C ASP A 114 -7.69 -17.51 5.03
N VAL A 115 -7.70 -16.17 4.94
CA VAL A 115 -6.74 -15.38 4.16
C VAL A 115 -6.33 -14.15 4.95
N VAL A 116 -5.04 -13.83 4.91
CA VAL A 116 -4.48 -12.57 5.43
C VAL A 116 -3.79 -11.84 4.27
N VAL A 117 -4.13 -10.57 4.09
CA VAL A 117 -3.55 -9.75 3.00
C VAL A 117 -2.94 -8.46 3.53
N SER A 118 -2.01 -7.88 2.74
CA SER A 118 -1.59 -6.49 2.88
C SER A 118 -1.19 -5.94 1.51
N ARG A 119 -1.77 -4.79 1.13
CA ARG A 119 -1.48 -4.12 -0.12
C ARG A 119 -0.69 -2.84 0.14
N LEU A 120 0.61 -2.84 -0.23
CA LEU A 120 1.53 -1.71 -0.10
C LEU A 120 1.77 -1.25 1.36
N GLY A 121 1.47 -2.12 2.36
CA GLY A 121 1.71 -1.86 3.78
C GLY A 121 3.01 -2.49 4.29
N ALA A 122 3.30 -3.74 3.90
CA ALA A 122 4.39 -4.55 4.46
C ALA A 122 5.78 -3.88 4.40
N MET A 123 6.03 -3.03 3.43
CA MET A 123 7.29 -2.31 3.24
C MET A 123 7.54 -1.22 4.30
N PHE A 124 6.52 -0.87 5.07
CA PHE A 124 6.59 0.10 6.17
C PHE A 124 6.61 -0.54 7.56
N PHE A 125 6.48 -1.86 7.68
CA PHE A 125 6.53 -2.52 8.98
C PHE A 125 7.93 -2.40 9.60
N PRO A 126 8.05 -1.92 10.84
CA PRO A 126 9.35 -1.79 11.50
C PRO A 126 10.10 -3.12 11.58
N ASP A 127 9.42 -4.18 12.02
CA ASP A 127 9.90 -5.56 12.00
C ASP A 127 9.00 -6.43 11.10
N PRO A 128 9.40 -6.64 9.84
CA PRO A 128 8.57 -7.38 8.89
C PRO A 128 8.52 -8.88 9.17
N VAL A 129 9.54 -9.45 9.84
CA VAL A 129 9.54 -10.86 10.23
C VAL A 129 8.57 -11.09 11.38
N ALA A 130 8.60 -10.25 12.42
CA ALA A 130 7.63 -10.31 13.52
C ALA A 130 6.19 -10.13 13.01
N ALA A 131 5.97 -9.17 12.10
CA ALA A 131 4.67 -8.96 11.47
C ALA A 131 4.21 -10.21 10.69
N ALA A 132 5.09 -10.82 9.87
CA ALA A 132 4.76 -12.03 9.13
C ALA A 132 4.47 -13.24 10.06
N CYS A 133 5.18 -13.36 11.19
CA CYS A 133 4.90 -14.36 12.22
C CYS A 133 3.49 -14.19 12.81
N GLU A 134 3.10 -12.96 13.15
CA GLU A 134 1.75 -12.65 13.67
C GLU A 134 0.66 -12.91 12.61
N MET A 135 0.92 -12.50 11.36
CA MET A 135 0.03 -12.81 10.24
C MET A 135 -0.18 -14.32 10.08
N LEU A 136 0.90 -15.11 10.11
CA LEU A 136 0.81 -16.57 10.05
C LEU A 136 0.12 -17.15 11.30
N ARG A 137 0.37 -16.61 12.50
CA ARG A 137 -0.30 -17.05 13.71
C ARG A 137 -1.81 -16.99 13.59
N VAL A 138 -2.33 -15.86 13.10
CA VAL A 138 -3.78 -15.64 12.97
C VAL A 138 -4.41 -16.30 11.74
N THR A 139 -3.60 -16.69 10.76
CA THR A 139 -4.05 -17.48 9.59
C THR A 139 -4.38 -18.91 10.02
N LYS A 140 -5.44 -19.51 9.49
CA LYS A 140 -5.78 -20.94 9.70
C LYS A 140 -4.77 -21.86 9.05
N PRO A 141 -4.59 -23.13 9.51
CA PRO A 141 -3.79 -24.12 8.81
C PRO A 141 -4.20 -24.24 7.32
N ASN A 142 -3.22 -24.28 6.41
CA ASN A 142 -3.39 -24.20 4.97
C ASN A 142 -3.99 -22.90 4.42
N GLY A 143 -4.31 -21.91 5.27
CA GLY A 143 -4.74 -20.59 4.86
C GLY A 143 -3.63 -19.81 4.14
N CYS A 144 -4.02 -18.76 3.42
CA CYS A 144 -3.12 -17.99 2.56
C CYS A 144 -2.71 -16.66 3.22
N LEU A 145 -1.42 -16.34 3.13
CA LEU A 145 -0.87 -15.01 3.36
C LEU A 145 -0.47 -14.42 2.00
N ALA A 146 -0.96 -13.21 1.66
CA ALA A 146 -0.66 -12.56 0.39
C ALA A 146 -0.29 -11.09 0.58
N LEU A 147 0.92 -10.71 0.18
CA LEU A 147 1.49 -9.37 0.34
C LEU A 147 1.82 -8.77 -1.02
N ALA A 148 1.44 -7.51 -1.25
CA ALA A 148 1.78 -6.76 -2.45
C ALA A 148 2.68 -5.57 -2.12
N VAL A 149 3.78 -5.42 -2.86
CA VAL A 149 4.78 -4.35 -2.69
C VAL A 149 5.23 -3.79 -4.04
N TRP A 150 5.85 -2.61 -4.03
CA TRP A 150 6.49 -2.05 -5.23
C TRP A 150 7.66 -2.92 -5.70
N HIS A 151 7.75 -3.12 -7.01
CA HIS A 151 8.99 -3.57 -7.65
C HIS A 151 9.94 -2.38 -7.82
N LYS A 152 11.15 -2.59 -8.33
CA LYS A 152 12.20 -1.59 -8.50
C LYS A 152 11.70 -0.22 -8.94
N SER A 153 12.25 0.82 -8.36
CA SER A 153 11.87 2.22 -8.63
C SER A 153 11.92 2.55 -10.11
N GLU A 154 12.95 2.10 -10.82
CA GLU A 154 13.19 2.35 -12.25
C GLU A 154 12.09 1.76 -13.15
N LEU A 155 11.37 0.76 -12.66
CA LEU A 155 10.23 0.13 -13.34
C LEU A 155 8.88 0.81 -13.02
N ASN A 156 8.91 1.87 -12.19
CA ASN A 156 7.75 2.54 -11.66
C ASN A 156 7.85 4.07 -11.82
N PRO A 157 7.74 4.59 -13.05
CA PRO A 157 7.88 6.02 -13.32
C PRO A 157 6.90 6.89 -12.52
N PHE A 158 5.78 6.36 -12.06
CA PHE A 158 4.85 7.03 -11.12
C PHE A 158 5.56 7.59 -9.87
N CYS A 159 6.61 6.91 -9.38
CA CYS A 159 7.44 7.35 -8.26
C CYS A 159 8.79 7.90 -8.75
N HIS A 160 9.45 7.16 -9.63
CA HIS A 160 10.82 7.41 -10.06
C HIS A 160 11.02 8.77 -10.68
N VAL A 161 10.15 9.20 -11.59
CA VAL A 161 10.27 10.48 -12.29
C VAL A 161 10.16 11.65 -11.29
N VAL A 162 9.18 11.62 -10.39
CA VAL A 162 9.00 12.65 -9.36
C VAL A 162 10.21 12.72 -8.43
N THR A 163 10.67 11.56 -7.94
CA THR A 163 11.85 11.49 -7.07
C THR A 163 13.08 12.04 -7.77
N GLY A 164 13.30 11.69 -9.03
CA GLY A 164 14.42 12.18 -9.83
C GLY A 164 14.42 13.70 -10.05
N VAL A 165 13.25 14.34 -10.15
CA VAL A 165 13.15 15.81 -10.16
C VAL A 165 13.56 16.38 -8.79
N ILE A 166 12.96 15.89 -7.70
CA ILE A 166 13.23 16.40 -6.35
C ILE A 166 14.70 16.24 -5.96
N ASP A 167 15.34 15.13 -6.30
CA ASP A 167 16.72 14.83 -5.92
C ASP A 167 17.75 15.72 -6.65
N ARG A 168 17.34 16.45 -7.70
CA ARG A 168 18.18 17.51 -8.31
C ARG A 168 18.24 18.78 -7.45
N HIS A 169 17.21 19.02 -6.64
CA HIS A 169 17.09 20.22 -5.80
C HIS A 169 17.49 19.96 -4.34
N ILE A 170 17.32 18.74 -3.87
CA ILE A 170 17.57 18.37 -2.48
C ILE A 170 18.40 17.09 -2.46
N ASN A 171 19.59 17.15 -1.85
CA ASN A 171 20.40 15.96 -1.66
C ASN A 171 19.61 14.91 -0.84
N PRO A 172 19.33 13.71 -1.38
CA PRO A 172 18.54 12.69 -0.70
C PRO A 172 19.22 12.12 0.55
N GLY A 173 20.53 12.37 0.72
CA GLY A 173 21.34 11.72 1.76
C GLY A 173 21.56 10.23 1.49
N ALA A 174 22.30 9.57 2.39
CA ALA A 174 22.45 8.11 2.34
C ALA A 174 21.17 7.46 2.89
N ALA A 175 20.50 6.66 2.05
CA ALA A 175 19.33 5.90 2.48
C ALA A 175 19.78 4.53 3.03
N ASP A 176 19.21 4.12 4.16
CA ASP A 176 19.31 2.74 4.64
C ASP A 176 18.33 1.88 3.80
N PRO A 177 18.81 0.89 3.03
CA PRO A 177 17.94 0.08 2.16
C PRO A 177 16.98 -0.84 2.96
N ASP A 178 17.25 -1.05 4.25
CA ASP A 178 16.44 -1.87 5.12
C ASP A 178 15.47 -1.06 6.01
N ALA A 179 15.59 0.26 6.00
CA ALA A 179 14.62 1.13 6.67
C ALA A 179 13.23 1.06 5.99
N PRO A 180 12.14 1.26 6.77
CA PRO A 180 10.80 1.38 6.20
C PRO A 180 10.72 2.45 5.11
N ASN A 181 10.44 2.03 3.88
CA ASN A 181 10.24 2.89 2.72
C ASN A 181 9.52 2.13 1.60
N ALA A 182 8.97 2.84 0.62
CA ALA A 182 8.17 2.27 -0.46
C ALA A 182 8.90 1.17 -1.28
N PHE A 183 10.22 1.20 -1.36
CA PHE A 183 11.03 0.28 -2.18
C PHE A 183 11.86 -0.71 -1.36
N ARG A 184 11.61 -0.83 -0.06
CA ARG A 184 12.32 -1.75 0.84
C ARG A 184 12.36 -3.19 0.33
N PHE A 185 11.28 -3.66 -0.28
CA PHE A 185 11.12 -5.01 -0.84
C PHE A 185 11.10 -5.04 -2.37
N ALA A 186 11.67 -4.05 -3.01
CA ALA A 186 11.68 -3.91 -4.45
C ALA A 186 12.51 -4.99 -5.18
N GLU A 187 13.52 -5.55 -4.51
CA GLU A 187 14.34 -6.64 -5.06
C GLU A 187 13.58 -7.97 -4.96
N PRO A 188 13.46 -8.70 -6.08
CA PRO A 188 12.85 -10.03 -6.08
C PRO A 188 13.48 -10.97 -5.04
N GLY A 189 12.63 -11.75 -4.38
CA GLY A 189 13.03 -12.70 -3.35
C GLY A 189 13.17 -12.10 -1.95
N LYS A 190 13.31 -10.80 -1.79
CA LYS A 190 13.53 -10.18 -0.46
C LYS A 190 12.30 -10.36 0.45
N LEU A 191 11.09 -10.08 -0.05
CA LEU A 191 9.86 -10.29 0.72
C LEU A 191 9.53 -11.78 0.89
N ALA A 192 9.79 -12.59 -0.14
CA ALA A 192 9.64 -14.05 -0.06
C ALA A 192 10.56 -14.65 1.03
N GLY A 193 11.78 -14.12 1.17
CA GLY A 193 12.70 -14.47 2.25
C GLY A 193 12.12 -14.20 3.63
N VAL A 194 11.54 -13.02 3.85
CA VAL A 194 10.85 -12.65 5.11
C VAL A 194 9.71 -13.63 5.44
N MET A 195 8.85 -13.94 4.45
CA MET A 195 7.75 -14.88 4.67
C MET A 195 8.25 -16.29 4.99
N THR A 196 9.31 -16.73 4.32
CA THR A 196 9.94 -18.04 4.58
C THR A 196 10.58 -18.09 5.98
N GLU A 197 11.28 -17.04 6.39
CA GLU A 197 11.87 -16.90 7.72
C GLU A 197 10.80 -16.92 8.82
N ALA A 198 9.64 -16.32 8.58
CA ALA A 198 8.49 -16.34 9.48
C ALA A 198 7.81 -17.73 9.55
N GLY A 199 8.17 -18.69 8.69
CA GLY A 199 7.64 -20.05 8.70
C GLY A 199 6.56 -20.36 7.66
N ALA A 200 6.33 -19.47 6.67
CA ALA A 200 5.40 -19.76 5.59
C ALA A 200 5.92 -20.90 4.68
N SER A 201 5.02 -21.76 4.25
CA SER A 201 5.26 -22.79 3.24
C SER A 201 4.71 -22.36 1.87
N ASP A 202 5.07 -23.09 0.82
CA ASP A 202 4.60 -22.84 -0.56
C ASP A 202 4.75 -21.37 -1.01
N VAL A 203 5.84 -20.71 -0.57
CA VAL A 203 6.08 -19.29 -0.89
C VAL A 203 6.30 -19.12 -2.39
N LYS A 204 5.51 -18.25 -3.01
CA LYS A 204 5.57 -17.93 -4.44
C LYS A 204 5.61 -16.43 -4.62
N GLU A 205 6.42 -15.97 -5.58
CA GLU A 205 6.53 -14.57 -5.95
C GLU A 205 6.11 -14.39 -7.41
N GLN A 206 5.32 -13.36 -7.67
CA GLN A 206 4.86 -13.00 -9.00
C GLN A 206 4.95 -11.51 -9.25
N VAL A 207 5.37 -11.14 -10.47
CA VAL A 207 5.39 -9.74 -10.92
C VAL A 207 4.08 -9.45 -11.67
N VAL A 208 3.35 -8.45 -11.17
CA VAL A 208 2.14 -7.94 -11.80
C VAL A 208 2.48 -6.64 -12.54
N LYS A 209 2.12 -6.58 -13.82
CA LYS A 209 2.33 -5.41 -14.69
C LYS A 209 0.97 -4.83 -15.09
N PHE A 210 0.81 -3.53 -14.89
CA PHE A 210 -0.42 -2.80 -15.24
C PHE A 210 -0.13 -1.34 -15.50
N ASN A 211 -1.15 -0.54 -15.83
CA ASN A 211 -1.03 0.91 -15.84
C ASN A 211 -1.77 1.50 -14.63
N ILE A 212 -1.14 2.44 -13.96
CA ILE A 212 -1.80 3.33 -12.99
C ILE A 212 -2.48 4.42 -13.80
N GLU A 213 -3.81 4.42 -13.82
CA GLU A 213 -4.61 5.32 -14.65
C GLU A 213 -5.60 6.12 -13.80
N ALA A 214 -5.75 7.41 -14.12
CA ALA A 214 -6.80 8.26 -13.59
C ALA A 214 -7.12 9.40 -14.57
N PRO A 215 -8.37 9.89 -14.61
CA PRO A 215 -8.76 11.02 -15.45
C PRO A 215 -8.36 12.36 -14.81
N ILE A 216 -7.07 12.53 -14.52
CA ILE A 216 -6.48 13.72 -13.90
C ILE A 216 -5.33 14.25 -14.77
N SER A 217 -5.13 15.56 -14.73
CA SER A 217 -4.01 16.26 -15.39
C SER A 217 -2.68 16.07 -14.65
N ALA A 218 -1.56 16.45 -15.28
CA ALA A 218 -0.24 16.42 -14.66
C ALA A 218 -0.15 17.31 -13.40
N LEU A 219 -0.83 18.47 -13.40
CA LEU A 219 -0.89 19.36 -12.26
C LEU A 219 -1.68 18.73 -11.08
N GLU A 220 -2.84 18.13 -11.36
CA GLU A 220 -3.62 17.42 -10.34
C GLU A 220 -2.87 16.21 -9.79
N PHE A 221 -2.17 15.46 -10.65
CA PHE A 221 -1.27 14.39 -10.24
C PHE A 221 -0.19 14.90 -9.28
N TRP A 222 0.52 15.98 -9.64
CA TRP A 222 1.55 16.56 -8.78
C TRP A 222 0.96 17.03 -7.44
N SER A 223 -0.18 17.73 -7.48
CA SER A 223 -0.88 18.17 -6.28
C SER A 223 -1.24 16.99 -5.36
N MET A 224 -1.76 15.90 -5.92
CA MET A 224 -2.05 14.69 -5.15
C MET A 224 -0.77 14.05 -4.60
N ARG A 225 0.26 13.85 -5.44
CA ARG A 225 1.50 13.17 -5.05
C ARG A 225 2.23 13.91 -3.93
N SER A 226 2.31 15.23 -4.01
CA SER A 226 2.93 16.08 -2.99
C SER A 226 2.18 16.08 -1.66
N GLN A 227 0.87 15.77 -1.68
CA GLN A 227 0.04 15.68 -0.47
C GLN A 227 0.10 14.30 0.19
N ILE A 228 -0.02 13.20 -0.57
CA ILE A 228 -0.11 11.85 0.00
C ILE A 228 1.23 11.27 0.45
N SER A 229 2.37 11.84 0.05
CA SER A 229 3.70 11.39 0.44
C SER A 229 4.28 12.30 1.53
N ASP A 230 4.46 11.76 2.73
CA ASP A 230 5.15 12.40 3.84
C ASP A 230 6.55 12.88 3.45
N THR A 231 7.33 12.00 2.85
CA THR A 231 8.70 12.29 2.39
C THR A 231 8.74 13.47 1.41
N LEU A 232 7.77 13.59 0.50
CA LEU A 232 7.69 14.73 -0.42
C LEU A 232 7.27 16.00 0.32
N ARG A 233 6.28 15.93 1.24
CA ARG A 233 5.89 17.08 2.06
C ARG A 233 7.06 17.62 2.84
N ASP A 234 7.81 16.75 3.52
CA ASP A 234 8.98 17.14 4.34
C ASP A 234 10.10 17.75 3.50
N LYS A 235 10.34 17.23 2.31
CA LYS A 235 11.31 17.81 1.38
C LYS A 235 10.86 19.20 0.91
N LEU A 236 9.62 19.32 0.44
CA LEU A 236 9.07 20.56 -0.08
C LEU A 236 8.95 21.67 0.99
N ALA A 237 8.64 21.31 2.24
CA ALA A 237 8.54 22.26 3.34
C ALA A 237 9.87 22.99 3.65
N LYS A 238 11.00 22.44 3.23
CA LYS A 238 12.34 23.04 3.42
C LYS A 238 12.71 24.05 2.34
N LEU A 239 11.88 24.18 1.30
CA LEU A 239 12.14 25.02 0.13
C LEU A 239 11.34 26.32 0.16
N SER A 240 11.90 27.35 -0.46
CA SER A 240 11.18 28.59 -0.71
C SER A 240 10.03 28.41 -1.70
N ALA A 241 9.06 29.32 -1.68
CA ALA A 241 7.95 29.30 -2.64
C ALA A 241 8.42 29.33 -4.11
N GLY A 242 9.52 30.02 -4.40
CA GLY A 242 10.10 30.07 -5.75
C GLY A 242 10.66 28.70 -6.20
N GLU A 243 11.39 28.01 -5.31
CA GLU A 243 11.91 26.66 -5.58
C GLU A 243 10.78 25.65 -5.73
N GLN A 244 9.72 25.72 -4.90
CA GLN A 244 8.54 24.86 -5.03
C GLN A 244 7.82 25.09 -6.37
N ALA A 245 7.69 26.33 -6.85
CA ALA A 245 7.10 26.65 -8.14
C ALA A 245 7.96 26.10 -9.29
N GLN A 246 9.29 26.18 -9.18
CA GLN A 246 10.21 25.62 -10.15
C GLN A 246 10.07 24.09 -10.22
N ILE A 247 10.06 23.41 -9.06
CA ILE A 247 9.89 21.94 -8.98
C ILE A 247 8.54 21.54 -9.59
N THR A 248 7.46 22.27 -9.30
CA THR A 248 6.15 22.02 -9.91
C THR A 248 6.23 21.99 -11.42
N SER A 249 6.84 23.04 -12.03
CA SER A 249 7.01 23.12 -13.48
C SER A 249 7.89 21.99 -14.04
N GLU A 250 8.98 21.65 -13.36
CA GLU A 250 9.88 20.56 -13.78
C GLU A 250 9.21 19.20 -13.68
N VAL A 251 8.39 18.93 -12.63
CA VAL A 251 7.62 17.68 -12.49
C VAL A 251 6.59 17.60 -13.61
N GLU A 252 5.80 18.66 -13.85
CA GLU A 252 4.79 18.67 -14.92
C GLU A 252 5.45 18.36 -16.29
N GLN A 253 6.59 18.95 -16.57
CA GLN A 253 7.33 18.68 -17.80
C GLN A 253 7.85 17.23 -17.86
N ALA A 254 8.45 16.74 -16.78
CA ALA A 254 9.04 15.41 -16.73
C ALA A 254 8.02 14.28 -16.85
N VAL A 255 6.79 14.49 -16.37
CA VAL A 255 5.74 13.46 -16.44
C VAL A 255 4.88 13.54 -17.69
N GLN A 256 5.10 14.52 -18.58
CA GLN A 256 4.19 14.81 -19.70
C GLN A 256 3.96 13.61 -20.63
N GLU A 257 4.95 12.76 -20.84
CA GLU A 257 4.82 11.55 -21.67
C GLU A 257 3.80 10.54 -21.11
N PHE A 258 3.53 10.59 -19.79
CA PHE A 258 2.56 9.72 -19.10
C PHE A 258 1.15 10.32 -19.03
N PHE A 259 0.91 11.43 -19.76
CA PHE A 259 -0.38 12.11 -19.82
C PHE A 259 -0.94 12.22 -21.25
N PRO A 260 -1.07 11.09 -21.99
CA PRO A 260 -1.69 11.13 -23.32
C PRO A 260 -3.14 11.66 -23.22
N ALA A 261 -3.49 12.59 -24.10
CA ALA A 261 -4.79 13.27 -24.08
C ALA A 261 -5.15 13.91 -22.71
N ASN A 262 -4.14 14.38 -21.97
CA ASN A 262 -4.27 15.01 -20.65
C ASN A 262 -4.89 14.07 -19.59
N GLN A 263 -4.65 12.76 -19.71
CA GLN A 263 -5.08 11.74 -18.74
C GLN A 263 -3.88 10.93 -18.25
N MET A 264 -3.82 10.68 -16.95
CA MET A 264 -2.73 9.96 -16.33
C MET A 264 -2.68 8.51 -16.77
N ARG A 265 -1.49 8.05 -17.20
CA ARG A 265 -1.22 6.65 -17.52
C ARG A 265 0.24 6.30 -17.31
N PHE A 266 0.59 5.76 -16.15
CA PHE A 266 1.93 5.30 -15.83
C PHE A 266 2.02 3.77 -15.90
N PRO A 267 3.00 3.18 -16.61
CA PRO A 267 3.29 1.76 -16.45
C PRO A 267 3.76 1.50 -15.02
N ALA A 268 3.33 0.38 -14.46
CA ALA A 268 3.69 -0.02 -13.12
C ALA A 268 4.01 -1.52 -13.05
N GLN A 269 4.94 -1.86 -12.17
CA GLN A 269 5.28 -3.22 -11.84
C GLN A 269 5.28 -3.39 -10.32
N MET A 270 4.53 -4.38 -9.84
CA MET A 270 4.43 -4.73 -8.43
C MET A 270 4.82 -6.19 -8.23
N ILE A 271 5.26 -6.51 -7.03
CA ILE A 271 5.53 -7.88 -6.62
C ILE A 271 4.40 -8.30 -5.68
N ILE A 272 3.77 -9.45 -5.98
CA ILE A 272 2.87 -10.14 -5.05
C ILE A 272 3.59 -11.40 -4.57
N VAL A 273 3.68 -11.55 -3.25
CA VAL A 273 4.20 -12.77 -2.63
C VAL A 273 3.07 -13.44 -1.88
N THR A 274 2.86 -14.73 -2.16
CA THR A 274 1.92 -15.57 -1.43
C THR A 274 2.64 -16.68 -0.70
N GLY A 275 2.09 -17.11 0.42
CA GLY A 275 2.57 -18.25 1.18
C GLY A 275 1.43 -18.88 1.96
N LYS A 276 1.62 -20.09 2.47
CA LYS A 276 0.64 -20.80 3.28
C LYS A 276 1.13 -21.00 4.69
N LYS A 277 0.20 -20.99 5.63
CA LYS A 277 0.45 -21.54 6.95
C LYS A 277 0.55 -23.06 6.86
N PRO A 278 1.62 -23.68 7.37
CA PRO A 278 1.74 -25.13 7.46
C PRO A 278 0.62 -25.80 8.23
#